data_a359ee60fdcd26fa81e64d42bd9f8c22
#
_entry.id   a359ee60fdcd26fa81e64d42bd9f8c22
#
_cell.length_a   1.000
_cell.length_b   1.000
_cell.length_c   1.000
_cell.angle_alpha   90.00
_cell.angle_beta   90.00
_cell.angle_gamma   90.00
#
_symmetry.space_group_name_H-M   'P 1'
#
loop_
_entity.id
_entity.type
_entity.pdbx_description
1 polymer ?
#
loop_
_entity_poly.entity_id
_entity_poly.type
_entity_poly.pdbx_seq_one_letter_code
_entity_poly.pdbx_strand_id
1 'polypeptide(L)'
;MRAGLVKSLSRPEGNITGFANLAADISAKLLQMLLSIVPNLKRVAVLLNPTNPGHSAILKNIQSTAQTAGVAVTPTQAQNLREIDAAFVLMAQKACGAVIVALDGIFFQQRQQIADLAAKNRIASIATFAEYVQDGGLISYGQNLSEHYRRGAIYVDKILKGATPGSLPVEQSIKLELVINRKTARMLGLALPESLMISADKVIE
;
A
#
# COMPACT_ATOMS: atom_id res chain seq x y z
N MET A 1 -0.49 10.83 -15.07
CA MET A 1 -1.21 11.21 -16.29
C MET A 1 -2.65 10.72 -16.36
N ARG A 2 -3.01 9.57 -15.71
CA ARG A 2 -4.43 9.10 -15.71
C ARG A 2 -5.44 10.09 -15.12
N ALA A 3 -5.01 10.99 -14.22
CA ALA A 3 -5.88 12.01 -13.62
C ALA A 3 -5.95 13.34 -14.38
N GLY A 4 -5.20 13.52 -15.46
CA GLY A 4 -5.21 14.76 -16.27
C GLY A 4 -4.67 16.02 -15.58
N LEU A 5 -4.00 15.87 -14.44
CA LEU A 5 -3.51 16.99 -13.63
C LEU A 5 -2.28 17.68 -14.23
N VAL A 6 -1.50 16.96 -15.01
CA VAL A 6 -0.26 17.45 -15.64
C VAL A 6 -0.14 16.91 -17.06
N LYS A 7 0.47 17.67 -17.97
CA LYS A 7 0.66 17.24 -19.36
C LYS A 7 1.68 16.10 -19.48
N SER A 8 2.80 16.22 -18.78
CA SER A 8 3.82 15.17 -18.68
C SER A 8 4.52 15.22 -17.33
N LEU A 9 5.20 14.13 -16.95
CA LEU A 9 5.97 14.12 -15.70
C LEU A 9 7.20 15.03 -15.79
N SER A 10 7.86 15.09 -16.93
CA SER A 10 9.09 15.90 -17.12
C SER A 10 8.78 17.39 -17.26
N ARG A 11 7.62 17.73 -17.82
CA ARG A 11 7.12 19.11 -17.97
C ARG A 11 5.64 19.13 -17.63
N PRO A 12 5.28 19.38 -16.36
CA PRO A 12 3.89 19.36 -15.93
C PRO A 12 3.03 20.39 -16.64
N GLU A 13 3.60 21.56 -16.94
CA GLU A 13 2.94 22.76 -17.42
C GLU A 13 1.72 23.15 -16.53
N GLY A 14 1.51 24.42 -16.32
CA GLY A 14 0.46 24.89 -15.39
C GLY A 14 0.99 25.12 -13.96
N ASN A 15 0.14 24.89 -12.95
CA ASN A 15 0.40 25.27 -11.56
C ASN A 15 0.57 24.05 -10.61
N ILE A 16 0.75 22.86 -11.16
CA ILE A 16 0.89 21.61 -10.37
C ILE A 16 2.23 20.96 -10.64
N THR A 17 2.92 20.57 -9.57
CA THR A 17 4.11 19.72 -9.56
C THR A 17 4.10 18.83 -8.33
N GLY A 18 5.08 17.95 -8.15
CA GLY A 18 5.26 17.14 -6.94
C GLY A 18 5.78 15.73 -7.21
N PHE A 19 5.18 14.75 -6.56
CA PHE A 19 5.64 13.35 -6.58
C PHE A 19 4.52 12.42 -7.04
N ALA A 20 4.84 11.51 -7.95
CA ALA A 20 3.90 10.48 -8.39
C ALA A 20 3.98 9.24 -7.50
N ASN A 21 2.81 8.73 -7.13
CA ASN A 21 2.68 7.50 -6.35
C ASN A 21 2.71 6.28 -7.28
N LEU A 22 3.45 5.24 -6.89
CA LEU A 22 3.59 3.96 -7.60
C LEU A 22 2.65 2.86 -7.08
N ALA A 23 1.69 3.17 -6.19
CA ALA A 23 0.87 2.15 -5.54
C ALA A 23 0.13 1.23 -6.52
N ALA A 24 -0.35 1.76 -7.65
CA ALA A 24 -0.98 0.93 -8.68
C ALA A 24 0.02 0.04 -9.41
N ASP A 25 1.23 0.54 -9.66
CA ASP A 25 2.25 -0.20 -10.42
C ASP A 25 2.84 -1.36 -9.61
N ILE A 26 2.98 -1.19 -8.28
CA ILE A 26 3.50 -2.22 -7.38
C ILE A 26 2.42 -3.17 -6.85
N SER A 27 1.13 -2.92 -7.10
CA SER A 27 0.02 -3.67 -6.49
C SER A 27 0.05 -5.17 -6.82
N ALA A 28 0.47 -5.55 -8.02
CA ALA A 28 0.70 -6.94 -8.39
C ALA A 28 1.78 -7.61 -7.53
N LYS A 29 2.85 -6.88 -7.20
CA LYS A 29 3.95 -7.37 -6.34
C LYS A 29 3.50 -7.60 -4.91
N LEU A 30 2.56 -6.78 -4.39
CA LEU A 30 1.99 -6.98 -3.06
C LEU A 30 1.29 -8.34 -2.95
N LEU A 31 0.50 -8.71 -3.96
CA LEU A 31 -0.14 -10.02 -3.99
C LEU A 31 0.88 -11.15 -4.10
N GLN A 32 1.90 -11.02 -4.95
CA GLN A 32 2.96 -12.03 -5.07
C GLN A 32 3.68 -12.27 -3.74
N MET A 33 3.96 -11.20 -2.97
CA MET A 33 4.55 -11.32 -1.63
C MET A 33 3.62 -12.08 -0.68
N LEU A 34 2.32 -11.77 -0.64
CA LEU A 34 1.36 -12.52 0.17
C LEU A 34 1.30 -14.01 -0.22
N LEU A 35 1.34 -14.31 -1.52
CA LEU A 35 1.35 -15.70 -2.01
C LEU A 35 2.60 -16.47 -1.56
N SER A 36 3.74 -15.80 -1.40
CA SER A 36 4.96 -16.45 -0.91
C SER A 36 4.96 -16.68 0.60
N ILE A 37 4.14 -15.93 1.36
CA ILE A 37 4.09 -15.99 2.83
C ILE A 37 2.92 -16.84 3.33
N VAL A 38 1.78 -16.80 2.63
CA VAL A 38 0.54 -17.49 3.05
C VAL A 38 0.35 -18.76 2.24
N PRO A 39 0.61 -19.95 2.83
CA PRO A 39 0.45 -21.21 2.11
C PRO A 39 -1.00 -21.40 1.65
N ASN A 40 -1.18 -21.84 0.41
CA ASN A 40 -2.51 -22.15 -0.15
C ASN A 40 -3.53 -21.01 -0.04
N LEU A 41 -3.10 -19.76 -0.16
CA LEU A 41 -3.99 -18.60 -0.15
C LEU A 41 -5.08 -18.76 -1.21
N LYS A 42 -6.34 -18.90 -0.79
CA LYS A 42 -7.50 -19.07 -1.71
C LYS A 42 -8.21 -17.76 -1.98
N ARG A 43 -8.15 -16.83 -1.03
CA ARG A 43 -8.87 -15.56 -1.12
C ARG A 43 -8.10 -14.43 -0.44
N VAL A 44 -7.95 -13.33 -1.15
CA VAL A 44 -7.35 -12.09 -0.67
C VAL A 44 -8.38 -10.98 -0.65
N ALA A 45 -8.45 -10.22 0.43
CA ALA A 45 -9.20 -8.98 0.48
C ALA A 45 -8.37 -7.81 -0.04
N VAL A 46 -9.02 -6.81 -0.59
CA VAL A 46 -8.41 -5.51 -0.92
C VAL A 46 -9.23 -4.44 -0.22
N LEU A 47 -8.62 -3.78 0.76
CA LEU A 47 -9.26 -2.69 1.51
C LEU A 47 -9.08 -1.39 0.73
N LEU A 48 -10.19 -0.78 0.33
CA LEU A 48 -10.27 0.33 -0.60
C LEU A 48 -11.14 1.46 -0.03
N ASN A 49 -10.79 2.70 -0.31
CA ASN A 49 -11.69 3.83 -0.13
C ASN A 49 -12.40 4.12 -1.47
N PRO A 50 -13.74 3.98 -1.56
CA PRO A 50 -14.48 4.16 -2.81
C PRO A 50 -14.42 5.59 -3.36
N THR A 51 -14.09 6.58 -2.53
CA THR A 51 -13.93 7.98 -2.97
C THR A 51 -12.55 8.28 -3.55
N ASN A 52 -11.58 7.36 -3.39
CA ASN A 52 -10.24 7.52 -3.95
C ASN A 52 -10.19 7.01 -5.40
N PRO A 53 -10.04 7.88 -6.41
CA PRO A 53 -10.07 7.48 -7.82
C PRO A 53 -8.90 6.56 -8.22
N GLY A 54 -7.80 6.57 -7.46
CA GLY A 54 -6.64 5.70 -7.71
C GLY A 54 -6.88 4.23 -7.39
N HIS A 55 -7.85 3.94 -6.52
CA HIS A 55 -8.09 2.58 -6.02
C HIS A 55 -8.66 1.63 -7.07
N SER A 56 -9.37 2.13 -8.07
CA SER A 56 -9.89 1.33 -9.17
C SER A 56 -8.76 0.65 -9.98
N ALA A 57 -7.66 1.37 -10.22
CA ALA A 57 -6.49 0.84 -10.91
C ALA A 57 -5.75 -0.20 -10.07
N ILE A 58 -5.60 0.03 -8.76
CA ILE A 58 -5.02 -0.93 -7.81
C ILE A 58 -5.81 -2.23 -7.83
N LEU A 59 -7.14 -2.14 -7.67
CA LEU A 59 -8.02 -3.30 -7.67
C LEU A 59 -7.91 -4.09 -8.98
N LYS A 60 -7.96 -3.41 -10.13
CA LYS A 60 -7.84 -4.05 -11.44
C LYS A 60 -6.53 -4.83 -11.60
N ASN A 61 -5.40 -4.24 -11.18
CA ASN A 61 -4.10 -4.89 -11.28
C ASN A 61 -4.02 -6.13 -10.35
N ILE A 62 -4.54 -6.02 -9.12
CA ILE A 62 -4.61 -7.15 -8.18
C ILE A 62 -5.50 -8.26 -8.73
N GLN A 63 -6.68 -7.93 -9.27
CA GLN A 63 -7.59 -8.91 -9.86
C GLN A 63 -6.96 -9.67 -11.04
N SER A 64 -6.26 -8.97 -11.92
CA SER A 64 -5.53 -9.60 -13.04
C SER A 64 -4.48 -10.59 -12.56
N THR A 65 -3.67 -10.20 -11.55
CA THR A 65 -2.63 -11.07 -10.98
C THR A 65 -3.25 -12.26 -10.22
N ALA A 66 -4.33 -12.02 -9.48
CA ALA A 66 -5.03 -13.04 -8.70
C ALA A 66 -5.68 -14.11 -9.62
N GLN A 67 -6.22 -13.69 -10.75
CA GLN A 67 -6.77 -14.60 -11.74
C GLN A 67 -5.72 -15.60 -12.24
N THR A 68 -4.53 -15.13 -12.57
CA THR A 68 -3.41 -15.98 -12.99
C THR A 68 -2.95 -16.93 -11.89
N ALA A 69 -3.03 -16.49 -10.62
CA ALA A 69 -2.63 -17.28 -9.46
C ALA A 69 -3.74 -18.21 -8.92
N GLY A 70 -4.94 -18.21 -9.49
CA GLY A 70 -6.08 -18.99 -9.01
C GLY A 70 -6.61 -18.53 -7.63
N VAL A 71 -6.47 -17.25 -7.29
CA VAL A 71 -6.88 -16.66 -6.02
C VAL A 71 -8.11 -15.77 -6.21
N ALA A 72 -9.13 -15.95 -5.38
CA ALA A 72 -10.30 -15.09 -5.39
C ALA A 72 -9.99 -13.74 -4.74
N VAL A 73 -10.46 -12.64 -5.33
CA VAL A 73 -10.35 -11.29 -4.78
C VAL A 73 -11.68 -10.87 -4.16
N THR A 74 -11.64 -10.36 -2.94
CA THR A 74 -12.78 -9.77 -2.24
C THR A 74 -12.51 -8.27 -2.05
N PRO A 75 -13.06 -7.39 -2.88
CA PRO A 75 -13.01 -5.96 -2.61
C PRO A 75 -13.79 -5.65 -1.34
N THR A 76 -13.19 -4.92 -0.43
CA THR A 76 -13.82 -4.40 0.79
C THR A 76 -13.66 -2.89 0.83
N GLN A 77 -14.68 -2.17 1.21
CA GLN A 77 -14.70 -0.71 1.15
C GLN A 77 -14.84 -0.13 2.56
N ALA A 78 -14.14 0.98 2.81
CA ALA A 78 -14.28 1.75 4.04
C ALA A 78 -13.88 3.22 3.82
N GLN A 79 -14.62 4.13 4.45
CA GLN A 79 -14.40 5.56 4.44
C GLN A 79 -14.26 6.14 5.87
N ASN A 80 -14.47 5.33 6.89
CA ASN A 80 -14.40 5.70 8.31
C ASN A 80 -14.09 4.48 9.18
N LEU A 81 -13.88 4.71 10.48
CA LEU A 81 -13.50 3.68 11.45
C LEU A 81 -14.51 2.52 11.52
N ARG A 82 -15.83 2.83 11.55
CA ARG A 82 -16.87 1.80 11.64
C ARG A 82 -16.92 0.92 10.41
N GLU A 83 -16.70 1.50 9.24
CA GLU A 83 -16.64 0.75 8.00
C GLU A 83 -15.39 -0.12 7.90
N ILE A 84 -14.24 0.30 8.50
CA ILE A 84 -13.06 -0.54 8.63
C ILE A 84 -13.40 -1.79 9.46
N ASP A 85 -14.06 -1.64 10.63
CA ASP A 85 -14.51 -2.78 11.43
C ASP A 85 -15.42 -3.71 10.63
N ALA A 86 -16.42 -3.15 9.93
CA ALA A 86 -17.36 -3.92 9.11
C ALA A 86 -16.63 -4.65 7.94
N ALA A 87 -15.63 -4.03 7.35
CA ALA A 87 -14.83 -4.64 6.30
C ALA A 87 -14.08 -5.89 6.82
N PHE A 88 -13.54 -5.86 8.03
CA PHE A 88 -12.87 -7.03 8.63
C PHE A 88 -13.86 -8.12 9.02
N VAL A 89 -15.06 -7.78 9.45
CA VAL A 89 -16.15 -8.77 9.65
C VAL A 89 -16.48 -9.47 8.33
N LEU A 90 -16.62 -8.72 7.24
CA LEU A 90 -16.83 -9.28 5.90
C LEU A 90 -15.67 -10.17 5.45
N MET A 91 -14.42 -9.75 5.67
CA MET A 91 -13.23 -10.53 5.35
C MET A 91 -13.24 -11.89 6.07
N ALA A 92 -13.59 -11.91 7.37
CA ALA A 92 -13.70 -13.14 8.15
C ALA A 92 -14.84 -14.04 7.62
N GLN A 93 -16.03 -13.49 7.36
CA GLN A 93 -17.17 -14.22 6.79
C GLN A 93 -16.85 -14.85 5.42
N LYS A 94 -16.04 -14.17 4.62
CA LYS A 94 -15.59 -14.64 3.29
C LYS A 94 -14.35 -15.53 3.35
N ALA A 95 -13.84 -15.86 4.55
CA ALA A 95 -12.63 -16.64 4.76
C ALA A 95 -11.42 -16.08 3.98
N CYS A 96 -11.22 -14.76 4.03
CA CYS A 96 -10.03 -14.14 3.44
C CYS A 96 -8.79 -14.50 4.28
N GLY A 97 -7.79 -15.12 3.69
CA GLY A 97 -6.52 -15.44 4.36
C GLY A 97 -5.53 -14.29 4.39
N ALA A 98 -5.74 -13.28 3.55
CA ALA A 98 -4.88 -12.10 3.49
C ALA A 98 -5.65 -10.84 3.10
N VAL A 99 -5.07 -9.67 3.41
CA VAL A 99 -5.58 -8.35 3.00
C VAL A 99 -4.46 -7.47 2.45
N ILE A 100 -4.74 -6.80 1.34
CA ILE A 100 -3.93 -5.72 0.79
C ILE A 100 -4.60 -4.41 1.19
N VAL A 101 -3.89 -3.56 1.92
CA VAL A 101 -4.36 -2.24 2.35
C VAL A 101 -3.86 -1.20 1.36
N ALA A 102 -4.77 -0.62 0.57
CA ALA A 102 -4.42 0.42 -0.38
C ALA A 102 -4.00 1.71 0.36
N LEU A 103 -3.08 2.49 -0.24
CA LEU A 103 -2.68 3.76 0.35
C LEU A 103 -3.83 4.78 0.27
N ASP A 104 -4.28 5.20 1.44
CA ASP A 104 -5.33 6.21 1.61
C ASP A 104 -5.11 6.98 2.91
N GLY A 105 -5.56 8.24 2.95
CA GLY A 105 -5.40 9.08 4.14
C GLY A 105 -6.07 8.49 5.37
N ILE A 106 -7.29 7.93 5.23
CA ILE A 106 -8.00 7.31 6.35
C ILE A 106 -7.30 6.02 6.81
N PHE A 107 -6.82 5.18 5.90
CA PHE A 107 -6.12 3.94 6.26
C PHE A 107 -4.75 4.20 6.88
N PHE A 108 -4.07 5.26 6.44
CA PHE A 108 -2.83 5.69 7.08
C PHE A 108 -3.08 6.20 8.51
N GLN A 109 -4.12 6.99 8.74
CA GLN A 109 -4.50 7.46 10.08
C GLN A 109 -4.96 6.33 10.98
N GLN A 110 -5.68 5.34 10.45
CA GLN A 110 -6.24 4.20 11.20
C GLN A 110 -5.39 2.93 11.09
N ARG A 111 -4.10 3.06 10.77
CA ARG A 111 -3.21 1.93 10.54
C ARG A 111 -3.06 1.00 11.74
N GLN A 112 -3.07 1.55 12.96
CA GLN A 112 -3.07 0.75 14.19
C GLN A 112 -4.33 -0.12 14.27
N GLN A 113 -5.53 0.47 14.10
CA GLN A 113 -6.79 -0.27 14.10
C GLN A 113 -6.78 -1.39 13.04
N ILE A 114 -6.30 -1.09 11.83
CA ILE A 114 -6.24 -2.06 10.74
C ILE A 114 -5.27 -3.20 11.08
N ALA A 115 -4.11 -2.91 11.68
CA ALA A 115 -3.14 -3.91 12.11
C ALA A 115 -3.71 -4.82 13.21
N ASP A 116 -4.37 -4.24 14.22
CA ASP A 116 -5.01 -4.98 15.32
C ASP A 116 -6.14 -5.89 14.82
N LEU A 117 -6.99 -5.39 13.91
CA LEU A 117 -8.05 -6.17 13.29
C LEU A 117 -7.51 -7.32 12.42
N ALA A 118 -6.43 -7.08 11.66
CA ALA A 118 -5.78 -8.11 10.87
C ALA A 118 -5.22 -9.23 11.78
N ALA A 119 -4.51 -8.85 12.85
CA ALA A 119 -3.96 -9.79 13.82
C ALA A 119 -5.07 -10.57 14.54
N LYS A 120 -6.11 -9.90 15.03
CA LYS A 120 -7.27 -10.51 15.73
C LYS A 120 -7.99 -11.54 14.88
N ASN A 121 -8.16 -11.26 13.58
CA ASN A 121 -8.83 -12.15 12.64
C ASN A 121 -7.86 -13.15 11.97
N ARG A 122 -6.57 -13.18 12.33
CA ARG A 122 -5.53 -14.02 11.74
C ARG A 122 -5.41 -13.84 10.21
N ILE A 123 -5.57 -12.62 9.73
CA ILE A 123 -5.47 -12.25 8.32
C ILE A 123 -4.06 -11.69 8.07
N ALA A 124 -3.30 -12.31 7.19
CA ALA A 124 -2.00 -11.78 6.77
C ALA A 124 -2.17 -10.46 6.04
N SER A 125 -1.42 -9.43 6.39
CA SER A 125 -1.68 -8.09 5.88
C SER A 125 -0.45 -7.46 5.23
N ILE A 126 -0.66 -6.75 4.11
CA ILE A 126 0.36 -5.96 3.45
C ILE A 126 -0.16 -4.56 3.13
N ALA A 127 0.68 -3.55 3.36
CA ALA A 127 0.42 -2.17 2.99
C ALA A 127 1.56 -1.61 2.12
N THR A 128 1.40 -0.36 1.63
CA THR A 128 2.44 0.31 0.83
C THR A 128 3.22 1.35 1.62
N PHE A 129 3.10 1.38 2.95
CA PHE A 129 3.75 2.35 3.83
C PHE A 129 4.29 1.66 5.09
N ALA A 130 5.54 1.99 5.44
CA ALA A 130 6.31 1.34 6.49
C ALA A 130 5.73 1.53 7.89
N GLU A 131 5.05 2.65 8.13
CA GLU A 131 4.42 3.01 9.41
C GLU A 131 3.36 1.98 9.83
N TYR A 132 2.71 1.32 8.87
CA TYR A 132 1.77 0.23 9.12
C TYR A 132 2.42 -0.94 9.85
N VAL A 133 3.65 -1.29 9.45
CA VAL A 133 4.40 -2.40 10.05
C VAL A 133 4.93 -2.04 11.43
N GLN A 134 5.29 -0.76 11.64
CA GLN A 134 5.71 -0.25 12.95
C GLN A 134 4.57 -0.35 13.97
N ASP A 135 3.32 -0.18 13.53
CA ASP A 135 2.12 -0.29 14.35
C ASP A 135 1.50 -1.71 14.38
N GLY A 136 2.29 -2.73 14.04
CA GLY A 136 1.89 -4.14 14.20
C GLY A 136 1.45 -4.86 12.93
N GLY A 137 1.36 -4.18 11.78
CA GLY A 137 1.12 -4.82 10.48
C GLY A 137 2.19 -5.85 10.14
N LEU A 138 1.87 -6.81 9.27
CA LEU A 138 2.79 -7.91 8.95
C LEU A 138 3.93 -7.46 8.03
N ILE A 139 3.61 -6.79 6.93
CA ILE A 139 4.59 -6.41 5.90
C ILE A 139 4.17 -5.13 5.20
N SER A 140 5.15 -4.36 4.76
CA SER A 140 4.91 -3.26 3.81
C SER A 140 5.91 -3.31 2.66
N TYR A 141 5.46 -2.90 1.49
CA TYR A 141 6.30 -2.72 0.32
C TYR A 141 5.84 -1.50 -0.45
N GLY A 142 6.62 -0.44 -0.44
CA GLY A 142 6.22 0.82 -1.06
C GLY A 142 7.26 1.92 -0.95
N GLN A 143 6.86 3.11 -1.35
CA GLN A 143 7.71 4.29 -1.32
C GLN A 143 7.81 4.83 0.13
N ASN A 144 8.99 5.36 0.49
CA ASN A 144 9.18 6.00 1.79
C ASN A 144 8.48 7.37 1.81
N LEU A 145 7.39 7.48 2.57
CA LEU A 145 6.59 8.70 2.66
C LEU A 145 7.37 9.86 3.29
N SER A 146 8.17 9.60 4.32
CA SER A 146 8.99 10.63 4.97
C SER A 146 9.98 11.25 3.98
N GLU A 147 10.58 10.46 3.11
CA GLU A 147 11.46 10.95 2.05
C GLU A 147 10.69 11.81 1.01
N HIS A 148 9.47 11.43 0.67
CA HIS A 148 8.61 12.24 -0.20
C HIS A 148 8.32 13.61 0.40
N TYR A 149 7.96 13.69 1.68
CA TYR A 149 7.72 14.96 2.36
C TYR A 149 8.99 15.81 2.46
N ARG A 150 10.14 15.21 2.78
CA ARG A 150 11.42 15.90 2.84
C ARG A 150 11.80 16.50 1.48
N ARG A 151 11.64 15.75 0.40
CA ARG A 151 11.87 16.23 -0.98
C ARG A 151 10.85 17.29 -1.38
N GLY A 152 9.60 17.16 -0.91
CA GLY A 152 8.55 18.17 -1.10
C GLY A 152 8.95 19.54 -0.61
N ALA A 153 9.63 19.62 0.55
CA ALA A 153 10.14 20.87 1.10
C ALA A 153 11.13 21.57 0.14
N ILE A 154 11.96 20.81 -0.61
CA ILE A 154 12.87 21.36 -1.63
C ILE A 154 12.09 22.01 -2.77
N TYR A 155 10.96 21.42 -3.17
CA TYR A 155 10.09 21.98 -4.21
C TYR A 155 9.42 23.27 -3.74
N VAL A 156 8.96 23.28 -2.48
CA VAL A 156 8.39 24.49 -1.87
C VAL A 156 9.44 25.63 -1.82
N ASP A 157 10.66 25.34 -1.38
CA ASP A 157 11.76 26.32 -1.36
C ASP A 157 12.03 26.90 -2.77
N LYS A 158 12.12 26.04 -3.79
CA LYS A 158 12.30 26.49 -5.18
C LYS A 158 11.19 27.40 -5.65
N ILE A 159 9.91 27.05 -5.35
CA ILE A 159 8.74 27.84 -5.75
C ILE A 159 8.74 29.18 -5.02
N LEU A 160 9.02 29.22 -3.73
CA LEU A 160 9.12 30.45 -2.97
C LEU A 160 10.28 31.38 -3.46
N LYS A 161 11.30 30.79 -4.08
CA LYS A 161 12.41 31.51 -4.75
C LYS A 161 12.10 31.90 -6.20
N GLY A 162 10.85 31.71 -6.68
CA GLY A 162 10.39 32.18 -7.97
C GLY A 162 10.33 31.12 -9.09
N ALA A 163 10.64 29.84 -8.81
CA ALA A 163 10.41 28.80 -9.79
C ALA A 163 8.91 28.57 -10.01
N THR A 164 8.50 28.40 -11.27
CA THR A 164 7.09 28.08 -11.56
C THR A 164 6.85 26.59 -11.36
N PRO A 165 5.73 26.16 -10.74
CA PRO A 165 5.43 24.73 -10.57
C PRO A 165 5.49 23.93 -11.86
N GLY A 166 4.98 24.49 -12.97
CA GLY A 166 5.00 23.84 -14.28
C GLY A 166 6.37 23.62 -14.91
N SER A 167 7.42 24.29 -14.40
CA SER A 167 8.81 24.07 -14.82
C SER A 167 9.53 22.98 -14.00
N LEU A 168 8.96 22.59 -12.85
CA LEU A 168 9.53 21.57 -11.97
C LEU A 168 8.93 20.21 -12.34
N PRO A 169 9.76 19.18 -12.65
CA PRO A 169 9.25 17.88 -13.05
C PRO A 169 8.47 17.21 -11.90
N VAL A 170 7.45 16.45 -12.26
CA VAL A 170 6.84 15.50 -11.30
C VAL A 170 7.77 14.31 -11.16
N GLU A 171 8.34 14.13 -9.96
CA GLU A 171 9.28 13.06 -9.71
C GLU A 171 8.57 11.75 -9.36
N GLN A 172 9.12 10.63 -9.82
CA GLN A 172 8.77 9.29 -9.36
C GLN A 172 9.95 8.73 -8.59
N SER A 173 9.79 8.50 -7.29
CA SER A 173 10.80 7.77 -6.54
C SER A 173 10.73 6.29 -6.93
N ILE A 174 11.81 5.76 -7.49
CA ILE A 174 11.95 4.35 -7.83
C ILE A 174 12.38 3.52 -6.61
N LYS A 175 12.84 4.17 -5.53
CA LYS A 175 13.26 3.46 -4.32
C LYS A 175 12.03 2.98 -3.56
N LEU A 176 11.84 1.66 -3.54
CA LEU A 176 10.83 0.98 -2.74
C LEU A 176 11.51 0.38 -1.51
N GLU A 177 10.80 0.38 -0.40
CA GLU A 177 11.27 -0.14 0.89
C GLU A 177 10.40 -1.33 1.29
N LEU A 178 11.07 -2.44 1.65
CA LEU A 178 10.45 -3.64 2.20
C LEU A 178 10.66 -3.68 3.71
N VAL A 179 9.57 -3.60 4.48
CA VAL A 179 9.62 -3.72 5.95
C VAL A 179 8.79 -4.92 6.39
N ILE A 180 9.33 -5.72 7.30
CA ILE A 180 8.71 -6.96 7.77
C ILE A 180 8.66 -6.97 9.29
N ASN A 181 7.52 -7.41 9.85
CA ASN A 181 7.35 -7.63 11.29
C ASN A 181 7.40 -9.13 11.61
N ARG A 182 8.53 -9.60 12.14
CA ARG A 182 8.71 -11.01 12.52
C ARG A 182 7.83 -11.41 13.70
N LYS A 183 7.58 -10.50 14.64
CA LYS A 183 6.70 -10.75 15.77
C LYS A 183 5.28 -11.05 15.28
N THR A 184 4.75 -10.23 14.36
CA THR A 184 3.43 -10.46 13.77
C THR A 184 3.39 -11.75 12.94
N ALA A 185 4.45 -12.06 12.16
CA ALA A 185 4.55 -13.32 11.43
C ALA A 185 4.47 -14.53 12.37
N ARG A 186 5.21 -14.52 13.48
CA ARG A 186 5.16 -15.59 14.51
C ARG A 186 3.78 -15.73 15.13
N MET A 187 3.10 -14.61 15.47
CA MET A 187 1.74 -14.65 16.02
C MET A 187 0.73 -15.26 15.05
N LEU A 188 0.91 -15.03 13.76
CA LEU A 188 0.06 -15.59 12.71
C LEU A 188 0.44 -17.04 12.34
N GLY A 189 1.56 -17.57 12.84
CA GLY A 189 2.07 -18.89 12.50
C GLY A 189 2.63 -18.97 11.06
N LEU A 190 3.09 -17.85 10.52
CA LEU A 190 3.58 -17.75 9.15
C LEU A 190 5.10 -17.90 9.09
N ALA A 191 5.57 -18.77 8.19
CA ALA A 191 6.98 -18.90 7.86
C ALA A 191 7.36 -17.85 6.79
N LEU A 192 8.32 -16.99 7.10
CA LEU A 192 8.82 -16.00 6.15
C LEU A 192 9.90 -16.64 5.27
N PRO A 193 9.77 -16.58 3.93
CA PRO A 193 10.82 -17.09 3.03
C PRO A 193 12.15 -16.38 3.26
N GLU A 194 13.25 -17.13 3.23
CA GLU A 194 14.60 -16.57 3.41
C GLU A 194 14.91 -15.47 2.38
N SER A 195 14.52 -15.68 1.14
CA SER A 195 14.69 -14.69 0.06
C SER A 195 13.99 -13.34 0.36
N LEU A 196 12.83 -13.40 1.02
CA LEU A 196 12.10 -12.21 1.42
C LEU A 196 12.82 -11.50 2.59
N MET A 197 13.34 -12.27 3.53
CA MET A 197 14.10 -11.75 4.67
C MET A 197 15.41 -11.08 4.25
N ILE A 198 16.14 -11.66 3.29
CA ILE A 198 17.38 -11.09 2.73
C ILE A 198 17.08 -9.78 1.98
N SER A 199 15.92 -9.70 1.33
CA SER A 199 15.51 -8.51 0.54
C SER A 199 14.92 -7.40 1.41
N ALA A 200 14.68 -7.63 2.71
CA ALA A 200 14.08 -6.63 3.59
C ALA A 200 15.06 -5.51 3.93
N ASP A 201 14.62 -4.27 3.72
CA ASP A 201 15.37 -3.08 4.15
C ASP A 201 15.32 -2.91 5.67
N LYS A 202 14.24 -3.37 6.31
CA LYS A 202 14.05 -3.32 7.76
C LYS A 202 13.23 -4.51 8.26
N VAL A 203 13.67 -5.08 9.37
CA VAL A 203 12.95 -6.15 10.08
C VAL A 203 12.66 -5.67 11.51
N ILE A 204 11.40 -5.81 11.94
CA ILE A 204 10.94 -5.55 13.31
C ILE A 204 10.85 -6.89 14.02
N GLU A 205 11.53 -7.01 15.16
CA GLU A 205 11.63 -8.25 15.96
C GLU A 205 10.49 -8.38 16.98
#